data_2668eb1cef845286b1ff756ced0609a2
#
_entry.id   2668eb1cef845286b1ff756ced0609a2
#
_cell.length_a   1.000
_cell.length_b   1.000
_cell.length_c   1.000
_cell.angle_alpha   90.00
_cell.angle_beta   90.00
_cell.angle_gamma   90.00
#
_symmetry.space_group_name_H-M   'P 1'
#
loop_
_entity.id
_entity.type
_entity.pdbx_description
1 polymer ?
#
loop_
_entity_poly.entity_id
_entity_poly.type
_entity_poly.pdbx_seq_one_letter_code
_entity_poly.pdbx_strand_id
1 'polypeptide(L)'
;MFSGVKNILGLGSTAPNIVYGKTDKDLGVERFVEDDFWKLRIRTVAANTLPSMHNVLMKTGRWEFFDFNWKHLKDIEPHIFWDSDIAKFLEAVCYALKYTEKDEQIYQTYVDWIDQIVRMAKKAQQPDGYLNSYFTQMDPKARFTNIMEKHELYCCGHLIEAAVAHHEATGSMELVDIMCKYVDLLYLTFGPGEGQLHGYPGHEEIELALVKLLRIVPKKEYFDLLNYFVEERGQNNTEFYNDELRRRNIDPDVYNPLADYDHMDSDYTHMLPAPKSYWYSQSEKPIRELEEVRGHSVRLVYYLTGVQGLAMLKKDDSLKKAVRRLFDNMIDKKFYIHGGIGAIDRWEGFGEDYDLRWDGYSETCASIGLVFLCERMLSDKLDKKVALAMERALYNDVLGGVSVTGKSYYYNQPSDDLDFKLVSKYPNEGKIELKIDSKKPITISIREPNTAFRTSNSKYKLSNGYLTFGPRIWTSETITIEFDIPVEIVKPDPNVTANSGHLAVQRGPYAYALQKSGVSGDVSLDDIKISVNQKFEVSAEEYENAKYVSLTTTADGRTLNFVPYFITGNEHPGEDFRLWIKDGSK
;
A
#
# COMPACT_ATOMS: atom_id res chain seq x y z
N MET A 1 33.68 -20.32 21.29
CA MET A 1 32.91 -20.33 22.54
C MET A 1 31.45 -19.99 22.23
N PHE A 2 30.68 -20.89 21.61
CA PHE A 2 29.25 -20.68 21.30
C PHE A 2 28.47 -21.99 21.51
N SER A 3 28.51 -22.53 22.74
CA SER A 3 27.71 -23.72 23.08
C SER A 3 26.77 -23.54 24.29
N GLY A 4 26.51 -22.30 24.73
CA GLY A 4 25.85 -22.03 26.01
C GLY A 4 24.43 -21.51 25.98
N VAL A 5 23.83 -21.18 24.83
CA VAL A 5 22.50 -20.47 24.77
C VAL A 5 21.30 -21.39 24.48
N LYS A 6 21.52 -22.72 24.39
CA LYS A 6 20.45 -23.66 23.99
C LYS A 6 19.39 -24.02 25.04
N ASN A 7 19.47 -23.58 26.28
CA ASN A 7 18.66 -24.12 27.38
C ASN A 7 17.86 -23.11 28.20
N ILE A 8 17.64 -21.86 27.74
CA ILE A 8 16.93 -20.87 28.56
C ILE A 8 15.45 -20.68 28.18
N LEU A 9 15.02 -21.09 27.00
CA LEU A 9 13.62 -21.06 26.62
C LEU A 9 13.08 -22.49 26.60
N GLY A 10 12.30 -22.88 27.63
CA GLY A 10 11.64 -24.17 27.77
C GLY A 10 10.55 -24.45 26.72
N LEU A 11 10.79 -24.14 25.46
CA LEU A 11 9.93 -24.41 24.32
C LEU A 11 10.47 -25.64 23.59
N GLY A 12 9.69 -26.72 23.61
CA GLY A 12 10.04 -27.97 22.96
C GLY A 12 10.48 -27.78 21.49
N SER A 13 11.49 -28.53 21.09
CA SER A 13 12.24 -28.44 19.84
C SER A 13 11.51 -28.95 18.60
N THR A 14 10.27 -28.56 18.37
CA THR A 14 9.62 -28.74 17.07
C THR A 14 9.36 -27.36 16.49
N ALA A 15 10.17 -26.98 15.47
CA ALA A 15 9.77 -25.88 14.60
C ALA A 15 8.29 -26.09 14.23
N PRO A 16 7.42 -25.07 14.34
CA PRO A 16 6.06 -25.22 13.85
C PRO A 16 6.17 -25.67 12.40
N ASN A 17 5.36 -26.66 11.99
CA ASN A 17 5.17 -26.95 10.58
C ASN A 17 4.51 -25.71 10.00
N ILE A 18 5.32 -24.77 9.54
CA ILE A 18 4.90 -23.55 8.88
C ILE A 18 4.36 -24.00 7.52
N VAL A 19 3.08 -24.38 7.49
CA VAL A 19 2.38 -24.65 6.25
C VAL A 19 2.01 -23.29 5.69
N TYR A 20 2.86 -22.77 4.81
CA TYR A 20 2.46 -21.66 3.97
C TYR A 20 1.19 -22.08 3.23
N GLY A 21 0.15 -21.28 3.29
CA GLY A 21 -0.92 -21.30 2.29
C GLY A 21 -0.24 -21.28 0.92
N LYS A 22 -0.87 -21.87 -0.10
CA LYS A 22 -0.30 -21.95 -1.46
C LYS A 22 0.45 -20.66 -1.79
N THR A 23 1.73 -20.79 -2.10
CA THR A 23 2.58 -19.66 -2.48
C THR A 23 2.09 -19.07 -3.79
N ASP A 24 2.46 -17.82 -4.10
CA ASP A 24 2.16 -17.19 -5.40
C ASP A 24 2.58 -18.06 -6.61
N LYS A 25 3.55 -18.95 -6.43
CA LYS A 25 3.88 -20.02 -7.40
C LYS A 25 2.73 -21.00 -7.64
N ASP A 26 1.89 -21.24 -6.64
CA ASP A 26 0.72 -22.12 -6.77
C ASP A 26 -0.52 -21.37 -7.29
N LEU A 27 -0.56 -20.05 -7.21
CA LEU A 27 -1.64 -19.23 -7.76
C LEU A 27 -1.49 -19.00 -9.27
N GLY A 28 -0.36 -19.39 -9.86
CA GLY A 28 -0.17 -19.27 -11.29
C GLY A 28 -0.36 -17.84 -11.82
N VAL A 29 0.05 -16.82 -11.05
CA VAL A 29 0.08 -15.42 -11.47
C VAL A 29 1.21 -15.24 -12.50
N GLU A 30 1.40 -16.25 -13.35
CA GLU A 30 2.21 -16.15 -14.52
C GLU A 30 1.35 -15.51 -15.61
N ARG A 31 1.56 -14.22 -15.82
CA ARG A 31 1.13 -13.41 -16.94
C ARG A 31 -0.31 -12.90 -16.92
N PHE A 32 -0.45 -11.65 -16.52
CA PHE A 32 -1.46 -10.75 -17.05
C PHE A 32 -1.14 -10.46 -18.53
N VAL A 33 -1.50 -11.34 -19.44
CA VAL A 33 -0.77 -11.48 -20.71
C VAL A 33 -1.36 -10.73 -21.89
N GLU A 34 -2.61 -10.29 -21.87
CA GLU A 34 -3.22 -9.73 -23.08
C GLU A 34 -4.09 -8.50 -22.82
N ASP A 35 -3.80 -7.78 -21.75
CA ASP A 35 -4.46 -6.52 -21.44
C ASP A 35 -3.60 -5.35 -21.89
N ASP A 36 -4.04 -4.61 -22.87
CA ASP A 36 -3.29 -3.49 -23.40
C ASP A 36 -3.07 -2.38 -22.35
N PHE A 37 -3.92 -2.26 -21.35
CA PHE A 37 -3.84 -1.19 -20.37
C PHE A 37 -2.86 -1.51 -19.22
N TRP A 38 -3.00 -2.65 -18.53
CA TRP A 38 -2.03 -3.05 -17.51
C TRP A 38 -0.64 -3.20 -18.12
N LYS A 39 -0.57 -3.82 -19.30
CA LYS A 39 0.66 -3.96 -20.06
C LYS A 39 1.26 -2.61 -20.39
N LEU A 40 0.43 -1.64 -20.80
CA LEU A 40 0.87 -0.29 -21.08
C LEU A 40 1.37 0.42 -19.81
N ARG A 41 0.65 0.29 -18.69
CA ARG A 41 1.06 0.88 -17.40
C ARG A 41 2.34 0.28 -16.86
N ILE A 42 2.46 -1.04 -16.85
CA ILE A 42 3.70 -1.72 -16.47
C ILE A 42 4.86 -1.24 -17.35
N ARG A 43 4.66 -1.13 -18.66
CA ARG A 43 5.65 -0.59 -19.59
C ARG A 43 5.97 0.89 -19.34
N THR A 44 4.97 1.71 -19.01
CA THR A 44 5.18 3.12 -18.65
C THR A 44 6.02 3.23 -17.38
N VAL A 45 5.71 2.44 -16.35
CA VAL A 45 6.52 2.38 -15.13
C VAL A 45 7.94 1.93 -15.46
N ALA A 46 8.09 0.86 -16.21
CA ALA A 46 9.40 0.37 -16.60
C ALA A 46 10.17 1.40 -17.45
N ALA A 47 9.61 1.89 -18.55
CA ALA A 47 10.34 2.73 -19.50
C ALA A 47 10.54 4.18 -19.02
N ASN A 48 9.64 4.73 -18.19
CA ASN A 48 9.63 6.14 -17.83
C ASN A 48 9.83 6.39 -16.33
N THR A 49 9.03 5.71 -15.48
CA THR A 49 9.03 5.95 -14.04
C THR A 49 10.35 5.56 -13.40
N LEU A 50 10.81 4.33 -13.63
CA LEU A 50 12.05 3.85 -13.00
C LEU A 50 13.30 4.64 -13.47
N PRO A 51 13.50 4.95 -14.76
CA PRO A 51 14.59 5.83 -15.16
C PRO A 51 14.50 7.24 -14.57
N SER A 52 13.29 7.80 -14.45
CA SER A 52 13.08 9.10 -13.79
C SER A 52 13.44 9.04 -12.31
N MET A 53 13.01 8.02 -11.59
CA MET A 53 13.33 7.80 -10.18
C MET A 53 14.83 7.59 -9.96
N HIS A 54 15.49 6.77 -10.79
CA HIS A 54 16.95 6.61 -10.74
C HIS A 54 17.66 7.96 -10.83
N ASN A 55 17.25 8.81 -11.78
CA ASN A 55 17.82 10.15 -11.93
C ASN A 55 17.61 11.03 -10.68
N VAL A 56 16.46 10.90 -10.01
CA VAL A 56 16.18 11.61 -8.76
C VAL A 56 17.09 11.09 -7.64
N LEU A 57 17.23 9.78 -7.47
CA LEU A 57 18.11 9.18 -6.47
C LEU A 57 19.56 9.61 -6.64
N MET A 58 20.05 9.69 -7.89
CA MET A 58 21.38 10.19 -8.22
C MET A 58 21.52 11.69 -7.89
N LYS A 59 20.59 12.53 -8.35
CA LYS A 59 20.64 14.00 -8.15
C LYS A 59 20.53 14.43 -6.70
N THR A 60 19.83 13.67 -5.88
CA THR A 60 19.59 13.95 -4.45
C THR A 60 20.63 13.33 -3.53
N GLY A 61 21.63 12.63 -4.08
CA GLY A 61 22.74 12.04 -3.32
C GLY A 61 22.40 10.73 -2.57
N ARG A 62 21.16 10.20 -2.71
CA ARG A 62 20.75 8.96 -2.06
C ARG A 62 21.57 7.76 -2.49
N TRP A 63 21.91 7.69 -3.77
CA TRP A 63 22.73 6.63 -4.35
C TRP A 63 24.14 6.62 -3.79
N GLU A 64 24.81 7.77 -3.83
CA GLU A 64 26.18 7.95 -3.31
C GLU A 64 26.24 7.74 -1.80
N PHE A 65 25.17 8.11 -1.07
CA PHE A 65 25.08 7.90 0.37
C PHE A 65 25.00 6.42 0.71
N PHE A 66 24.19 5.65 -0.01
CA PHE A 66 24.07 4.20 0.17
C PHE A 66 25.37 3.46 -0.22
N ASP A 67 26.12 3.97 -1.20
CA ASP A 67 27.46 3.45 -1.58
C ASP A 67 28.58 3.92 -0.66
N PHE A 68 28.32 4.68 0.39
CA PHE A 68 29.34 5.27 1.29
C PHE A 68 30.35 6.19 0.56
N ASN A 69 29.95 6.76 -0.56
CA ASN A 69 30.74 7.71 -1.37
C ASN A 69 30.18 9.13 -1.30
N TRP A 70 29.17 9.34 -0.46
CA TRP A 70 28.51 10.63 -0.35
C TRP A 70 29.49 11.73 0.08
N LYS A 71 29.46 12.83 -0.62
CA LYS A 71 30.23 14.05 -0.28
C LYS A 71 29.21 15.12 0.06
N HIS A 72 29.40 15.83 1.16
CA HIS A 72 28.54 16.91 1.59
C HIS A 72 28.19 17.84 0.42
N LEU A 73 26.98 17.68 -0.11
CA LEU A 73 26.36 18.65 -1.01
C LEU A 73 25.89 19.81 -0.12
N LYS A 74 26.22 21.03 -0.44
CA LYS A 74 26.05 22.20 0.45
C LYS A 74 24.63 22.42 0.97
N ASP A 75 23.61 21.85 0.32
CA ASP A 75 22.20 22.14 0.58
C ASP A 75 21.34 20.85 0.82
N ILE A 76 21.95 19.66 0.90
CA ILE A 76 21.22 18.41 1.08
C ILE A 76 21.90 17.59 2.19
N GLU A 77 21.19 17.37 3.28
CA GLU A 77 21.63 16.47 4.35
C GLU A 77 20.95 15.10 4.22
N PRO A 78 21.69 14.00 4.49
CA PRO A 78 21.11 12.65 4.49
C PRO A 78 19.99 12.54 5.51
N HIS A 79 18.89 11.90 5.12
CA HIS A 79 17.79 11.64 6.01
C HIS A 79 17.81 10.19 6.50
N ILE A 80 17.24 9.96 7.67
CA ILE A 80 17.24 8.66 8.39
C ILE A 80 16.63 7.51 7.59
N PHE A 81 15.78 7.76 6.61
CA PHE A 81 15.10 6.73 5.81
C PHE A 81 15.57 6.63 4.35
N TRP A 82 16.69 7.24 3.96
CA TRP A 82 17.19 7.16 2.59
C TRP A 82 17.45 5.74 2.10
N ASP A 83 17.82 4.83 2.98
CA ASP A 83 18.01 3.42 2.62
C ASP A 83 16.72 2.78 2.12
N SER A 84 15.55 3.19 2.66
CA SER A 84 14.26 2.69 2.19
C SER A 84 13.92 3.16 0.77
N ASP A 85 14.40 4.34 0.35
CA ASP A 85 14.20 4.84 -1.03
C ASP A 85 14.95 3.97 -2.03
N ILE A 86 16.19 3.57 -1.70
CA ILE A 86 16.98 2.64 -2.51
C ILE A 86 16.36 1.25 -2.52
N ALA A 87 15.86 0.77 -1.37
CA ALA A 87 15.23 -0.54 -1.25
C ALA A 87 13.94 -0.62 -2.09
N LYS A 88 13.04 0.37 -1.98
CA LYS A 88 11.80 0.43 -2.77
C LYS A 88 12.09 0.53 -4.27
N PHE A 89 13.12 1.30 -4.65
CA PHE A 89 13.57 1.37 -6.04
C PHE A 89 14.05 0.00 -6.54
N LEU A 90 14.89 -0.69 -5.76
CA LEU A 90 15.36 -2.03 -6.11
C LEU A 90 14.22 -3.04 -6.26
N GLU A 91 13.28 -3.05 -5.32
CA GLU A 91 12.09 -3.91 -5.37
C GLU A 91 11.31 -3.67 -6.67
N ALA A 92 11.04 -2.40 -6.99
CA ALA A 92 10.32 -2.02 -8.21
C ALA A 92 11.06 -2.43 -9.49
N VAL A 93 12.40 -2.27 -9.54
CA VAL A 93 13.23 -2.70 -10.67
C VAL A 93 13.20 -4.23 -10.81
N CYS A 94 13.26 -4.98 -9.71
CA CYS A 94 13.16 -6.44 -9.73
C CYS A 94 11.81 -6.92 -10.28
N TYR A 95 10.71 -6.28 -9.91
CA TYR A 95 9.40 -6.60 -10.48
C TYR A 95 9.30 -6.20 -11.95
N ALA A 96 9.80 -5.03 -12.34
CA ALA A 96 9.82 -4.59 -13.74
C ALA A 96 10.64 -5.54 -14.63
N LEU A 97 11.76 -6.08 -14.12
CA LEU A 97 12.60 -7.05 -14.85
C LEU A 97 11.81 -8.30 -15.28
N LYS A 98 10.83 -8.75 -14.48
CA LYS A 98 9.97 -9.90 -14.82
C LYS A 98 9.08 -9.65 -16.05
N TYR A 99 8.79 -8.39 -16.37
CA TYR A 99 7.91 -7.96 -17.46
C TYR A 99 8.66 -7.32 -18.62
N THR A 100 10.00 -7.29 -18.58
CA THR A 100 10.86 -6.73 -19.62
C THR A 100 11.50 -7.86 -20.42
N GLU A 101 11.38 -7.84 -21.74
CA GLU A 101 11.99 -8.86 -22.58
C GLU A 101 13.52 -8.70 -22.60
N LYS A 102 14.25 -9.82 -22.65
CA LYS A 102 15.71 -9.83 -22.53
C LYS A 102 16.46 -9.08 -23.64
N ASP A 103 15.85 -8.90 -24.78
CA ASP A 103 16.37 -8.16 -25.93
C ASP A 103 16.01 -6.67 -25.91
N GLU A 104 15.18 -6.22 -24.96
CA GLU A 104 14.93 -4.81 -24.75
C GLU A 104 16.17 -4.11 -24.13
N GLN A 105 16.53 -2.94 -24.65
CA GLN A 105 17.70 -2.18 -24.19
C GLN A 105 17.67 -1.88 -22.69
N ILE A 106 16.48 -1.63 -22.12
CA ILE A 106 16.30 -1.32 -20.70
C ILE A 106 16.58 -2.53 -19.79
N TYR A 107 16.46 -3.77 -20.29
CA TYR A 107 16.69 -4.98 -19.50
C TYR A 107 18.10 -5.00 -18.90
N GLN A 108 19.12 -4.75 -19.70
CA GLN A 108 20.50 -4.73 -19.20
C GLN A 108 20.72 -3.61 -18.20
N THR A 109 20.09 -2.45 -18.39
CA THR A 109 20.15 -1.33 -17.44
C THR A 109 19.59 -1.77 -16.07
N TYR A 110 18.49 -2.52 -16.04
CA TYR A 110 17.93 -3.05 -14.79
C TYR A 110 18.87 -4.04 -14.11
N VAL A 111 19.44 -4.96 -14.87
CA VAL A 111 20.44 -5.90 -14.34
C VAL A 111 21.60 -5.14 -13.71
N ASP A 112 22.11 -4.11 -14.39
CA ASP A 112 23.25 -3.31 -13.90
C ASP A 112 22.90 -2.55 -12.60
N TRP A 113 21.68 -1.98 -12.49
CA TRP A 113 21.22 -1.32 -11.27
C TRP A 113 21.06 -2.30 -10.11
N ILE A 114 20.45 -3.46 -10.35
CA ILE A 114 20.30 -4.52 -9.35
C ILE A 114 21.68 -4.92 -8.83
N ASP A 115 22.63 -5.24 -9.72
CA ASP A 115 23.96 -5.66 -9.38
C ASP A 115 24.73 -4.57 -8.59
N GLN A 116 24.54 -3.30 -8.96
CA GLN A 116 25.15 -2.18 -8.23
C GLN A 116 24.63 -2.11 -6.80
N ILE A 117 23.30 -2.14 -6.60
CA ILE A 117 22.69 -2.02 -5.27
C ILE A 117 23.07 -3.21 -4.40
N VAL A 118 23.09 -4.42 -4.93
CA VAL A 118 23.54 -5.62 -4.19
C VAL A 118 25.00 -5.49 -3.75
N ARG A 119 25.89 -5.01 -4.63
CA ARG A 119 27.29 -4.73 -4.27
C ARG A 119 27.42 -3.64 -3.21
N MET A 120 26.63 -2.56 -3.31
CA MET A 120 26.61 -1.49 -2.31
C MET A 120 26.15 -2.00 -0.94
N ALA A 121 25.06 -2.77 -0.89
CA ALA A 121 24.57 -3.39 0.35
C ALA A 121 25.62 -4.30 1.00
N LYS A 122 26.29 -5.13 0.19
CA LYS A 122 27.36 -6.00 0.66
C LYS A 122 28.57 -5.24 1.23
N LYS A 123 28.93 -4.12 0.60
CA LYS A 123 30.01 -3.21 1.05
C LYS A 123 29.61 -2.48 2.34
N ALA A 124 28.34 -2.06 2.45
CA ALA A 124 27.84 -1.29 3.58
C ALA A 124 27.58 -2.13 4.84
N GLN A 125 27.34 -3.46 4.69
CA GLN A 125 27.03 -4.32 5.82
C GLN A 125 28.21 -4.39 6.82
N GLN A 126 27.91 -4.12 8.09
CA GLN A 126 28.89 -4.15 9.16
C GLN A 126 29.21 -5.60 9.58
N PRO A 127 30.35 -5.84 10.25
CA PRO A 127 30.77 -7.19 10.64
C PRO A 127 29.77 -7.97 11.51
N ASP A 128 28.94 -7.27 12.28
CA ASP A 128 27.88 -7.84 13.12
C ASP A 128 26.56 -8.10 12.36
N GLY A 129 26.53 -7.81 11.06
CA GLY A 129 25.36 -7.99 10.21
C GLY A 129 24.50 -6.74 10.04
N TYR A 130 24.76 -5.66 10.80
CA TYR A 130 24.01 -4.42 10.71
C TYR A 130 24.12 -3.77 9.33
N LEU A 131 23.01 -3.26 8.80
CA LEU A 131 22.95 -2.54 7.53
C LEU A 131 21.99 -1.36 7.65
N ASN A 132 22.55 -0.17 7.84
CA ASN A 132 21.86 1.10 7.77
C ASN A 132 22.90 2.19 7.48
N SER A 133 22.73 2.90 6.37
CA SER A 133 23.73 3.87 5.91
C SER A 133 23.77 5.11 6.79
N TYR A 134 22.62 5.58 7.27
CA TYR A 134 22.54 6.79 8.09
C TYR A 134 23.30 6.62 9.40
N PHE A 135 22.94 5.61 10.20
CA PHE A 135 23.61 5.40 11.49
C PHE A 135 25.07 5.04 11.33
N THR A 136 25.42 4.23 10.30
CA THR A 136 26.81 3.87 10.09
C THR A 136 27.71 5.06 9.75
N GLN A 137 27.20 6.03 8.97
CA GLN A 137 28.00 7.17 8.51
C GLN A 137 27.85 8.42 9.38
N MET A 138 26.64 8.70 9.90
CA MET A 138 26.32 9.95 10.57
C MET A 138 26.35 9.82 12.10
N ASP A 139 25.83 8.74 12.67
CA ASP A 139 25.76 8.56 14.14
C ASP A 139 25.86 7.09 14.57
N PRO A 140 27.05 6.46 14.47
CA PRO A 140 27.21 5.04 14.79
C PRO A 140 26.88 4.67 16.24
N LYS A 141 26.88 5.63 17.15
CA LYS A 141 26.57 5.40 18.57
C LYS A 141 25.09 5.40 18.87
N ALA A 142 24.27 5.92 17.95
CA ALA A 142 22.83 6.02 18.13
C ALA A 142 22.05 4.80 17.62
N ARG A 143 22.72 3.74 17.15
CA ARG A 143 22.08 2.48 16.71
C ARG A 143 21.16 1.94 17.81
N PHE A 144 19.90 1.68 17.47
CA PHE A 144 18.85 1.15 18.36
C PHE A 144 18.55 1.99 19.62
N THR A 145 18.88 3.29 19.60
CA THR A 145 18.62 4.18 20.74
C THR A 145 17.32 4.96 20.64
N ASN A 146 16.76 5.08 19.45
CA ASN A 146 15.50 5.76 19.18
C ASN A 146 14.69 5.01 18.10
N ILE A 147 14.16 3.85 18.48
CA ILE A 147 13.38 2.98 17.59
C ILE A 147 12.01 3.60 17.31
N MET A 148 11.47 4.38 18.24
CA MET A 148 10.17 5.04 18.09
C MET A 148 10.13 6.00 16.89
N GLU A 149 11.20 6.76 16.63
CA GLU A 149 11.19 7.84 15.62
C GLU A 149 12.14 7.62 14.44
N LYS A 150 13.24 6.89 14.63
CA LYS A 150 14.41 6.92 13.73
C LYS A 150 14.41 5.88 12.61
N HIS A 151 13.33 5.25 12.29
CA HIS A 151 13.10 4.42 11.08
C HIS A 151 14.16 3.33 10.80
N GLU A 152 14.96 2.87 11.78
CA GLU A 152 15.96 1.83 11.56
C GLU A 152 15.34 0.52 11.09
N LEU A 153 14.30 0.06 11.81
CA LEU A 153 13.60 -1.19 11.49
C LEU A 153 12.72 -1.06 10.24
N TYR A 154 12.20 0.14 9.95
CA TYR A 154 11.52 0.46 8.71
C TYR A 154 12.43 0.29 7.48
N CYS A 155 13.65 0.85 7.53
CA CYS A 155 14.64 0.67 6.47
C CYS A 155 15.04 -0.79 6.31
N CYS A 156 15.21 -1.52 7.43
CA CYS A 156 15.47 -2.96 7.40
C CYS A 156 14.34 -3.74 6.73
N GLY A 157 13.08 -3.41 7.05
CA GLY A 157 11.90 -4.03 6.44
C GLY A 157 11.90 -3.89 4.92
N HIS A 158 12.03 -2.67 4.40
CA HIS A 158 12.10 -2.45 2.95
C HIS A 158 13.29 -3.12 2.27
N LEU A 159 14.45 -3.19 2.93
CA LEU A 159 15.59 -3.94 2.40
C LEU A 159 15.30 -5.46 2.34
N ILE A 160 14.56 -6.00 3.30
CA ILE A 160 14.09 -7.39 3.26
C ILE A 160 13.13 -7.60 2.10
N GLU A 161 12.16 -6.71 1.88
CA GLU A 161 11.23 -6.80 0.75
C GLU A 161 11.97 -6.76 -0.59
N ALA A 162 12.95 -5.85 -0.73
CA ALA A 162 13.83 -5.78 -1.89
C ALA A 162 14.64 -7.07 -2.09
N ALA A 163 15.12 -7.69 -1.00
CA ALA A 163 15.86 -8.96 -1.07
C ALA A 163 14.97 -10.12 -1.53
N VAL A 164 13.71 -10.16 -1.08
CA VAL A 164 12.72 -11.14 -1.54
C VAL A 164 12.43 -10.93 -3.03
N ALA A 165 12.17 -9.70 -3.47
CA ALA A 165 11.92 -9.37 -4.87
C ALA A 165 13.13 -9.70 -5.78
N HIS A 166 14.35 -9.42 -5.30
CA HIS A 166 15.59 -9.80 -5.98
C HIS A 166 15.70 -11.32 -6.18
N HIS A 167 15.44 -12.10 -5.12
CA HIS A 167 15.43 -13.55 -5.22
C HIS A 167 14.36 -14.06 -6.19
N GLU A 168 13.15 -13.53 -6.12
CA GLU A 168 12.05 -13.91 -6.99
C GLU A 168 12.30 -13.56 -8.48
N ALA A 169 13.01 -12.47 -8.76
CA ALA A 169 13.30 -12.04 -10.13
C ALA A 169 14.50 -12.78 -10.73
N THR A 170 15.53 -13.07 -9.94
CA THR A 170 16.84 -13.56 -10.42
C THR A 170 17.18 -14.98 -9.99
N GLY A 171 16.54 -15.50 -8.94
CA GLY A 171 16.92 -16.75 -8.27
C GLY A 171 18.12 -16.62 -7.34
N SER A 172 18.78 -15.44 -7.24
CA SER A 172 19.94 -15.20 -6.40
C SER A 172 19.55 -15.09 -4.92
N MET A 173 20.36 -15.66 -4.03
CA MET A 173 20.22 -15.54 -2.57
C MET A 173 21.12 -14.45 -1.97
N GLU A 174 21.94 -13.77 -2.76
CA GLU A 174 22.99 -12.90 -2.23
C GLU A 174 22.47 -11.80 -1.32
N LEU A 175 21.43 -11.08 -1.74
CA LEU A 175 20.82 -10.02 -0.91
C LEU A 175 20.00 -10.62 0.26
N VAL A 176 19.37 -11.77 0.06
CA VAL A 176 18.69 -12.51 1.14
C VAL A 176 19.68 -12.90 2.23
N ASP A 177 20.87 -13.40 1.87
CA ASP A 177 21.90 -13.78 2.84
C ASP A 177 22.45 -12.56 3.62
N ILE A 178 22.55 -11.40 2.96
CA ILE A 178 22.89 -10.12 3.62
C ILE A 178 21.83 -9.78 4.65
N MET A 179 20.54 -9.80 4.27
CA MET A 179 19.44 -9.45 5.17
C MET A 179 19.25 -10.47 6.29
N CYS A 180 19.49 -11.75 6.05
CA CYS A 180 19.47 -12.77 7.10
C CYS A 180 20.44 -12.46 8.25
N LYS A 181 21.65 -11.96 7.95
CA LYS A 181 22.59 -11.54 9.00
C LYS A 181 22.05 -10.36 9.82
N TYR A 182 21.39 -9.43 9.15
CA TYR A 182 20.78 -8.31 9.86
C TYR A 182 19.61 -8.77 10.74
N VAL A 183 18.74 -9.63 10.25
CA VAL A 183 17.64 -10.21 11.05
C VAL A 183 18.17 -11.07 12.21
N ASP A 184 19.26 -11.81 12.02
CA ASP A 184 19.94 -12.54 13.12
C ASP A 184 20.41 -11.57 14.22
N LEU A 185 20.98 -10.42 13.86
CA LEU A 185 21.33 -9.37 14.81
C LEU A 185 20.08 -8.82 15.53
N LEU A 186 18.99 -8.55 14.80
CA LEU A 186 17.75 -8.05 15.40
C LEU A 186 17.15 -9.06 16.38
N TYR A 187 17.18 -10.35 16.06
CA TYR A 187 16.71 -11.40 16.97
C TYR A 187 17.52 -11.46 18.27
N LEU A 188 18.83 -11.18 18.21
CA LEU A 188 19.66 -11.07 19.40
C LEU A 188 19.44 -9.77 20.18
N THR A 189 19.02 -8.71 19.50
CA THR A 189 18.86 -7.38 20.09
C THR A 189 17.48 -7.17 20.73
N PHE A 190 16.42 -7.66 20.09
CA PHE A 190 15.04 -7.45 20.51
C PHE A 190 14.39 -8.74 21.00
N GLY A 191 13.66 -8.67 22.09
CA GLY A 191 12.96 -9.81 22.66
C GLY A 191 12.70 -9.67 24.16
N PRO A 192 12.07 -10.67 24.78
CA PRO A 192 11.76 -10.67 26.22
C PRO A 192 12.91 -11.18 27.09
N GLY A 193 14.08 -11.54 26.52
CA GLY A 193 15.21 -12.12 27.23
C GLY A 193 16.02 -11.08 28.01
N GLU A 194 16.79 -11.56 29.00
CA GLU A 194 17.73 -10.71 29.75
C GLU A 194 18.76 -10.09 28.80
N GLY A 195 18.94 -8.79 28.85
CA GLY A 195 19.86 -8.03 28.00
C GLY A 195 19.33 -7.68 26.61
N GLN A 196 18.13 -8.12 26.25
CA GLN A 196 17.46 -7.69 25.02
C GLN A 196 16.66 -6.38 25.25
N LEU A 197 16.44 -5.64 24.18
CA LEU A 197 15.54 -4.51 24.18
C LEU A 197 14.08 -5.03 24.08
N HIS A 198 13.26 -4.69 25.06
CA HIS A 198 11.84 -5.06 25.10
C HIS A 198 10.99 -4.12 24.24
N GLY A 199 11.47 -3.80 23.04
CA GLY A 199 10.87 -2.82 22.16
C GLY A 199 10.40 -3.38 20.85
N TYR A 200 9.71 -2.53 20.11
CA TYR A 200 9.17 -2.80 18.78
C TYR A 200 9.27 -1.53 17.91
N PRO A 201 9.20 -1.63 16.57
CA PRO A 201 9.38 -0.46 15.70
C PRO A 201 8.31 0.60 15.91
N GLY A 202 8.70 1.87 15.86
CA GLY A 202 7.75 2.98 15.91
C GLY A 202 6.99 3.15 14.59
N HIS A 203 7.66 2.91 13.45
CA HIS A 203 7.02 2.76 12.15
C HIS A 203 7.02 1.28 11.77
N GLU A 204 5.83 0.73 11.64
CA GLU A 204 5.58 -0.64 11.25
C GLU A 204 5.91 -0.83 9.77
N GLU A 205 6.69 -1.83 9.49
CA GLU A 205 7.10 -2.28 8.15
C GLU A 205 7.74 -3.66 8.24
N ILE A 206 8.67 -3.83 9.20
CA ILE A 206 9.45 -5.06 9.32
C ILE A 206 8.58 -6.29 9.59
N GLU A 207 7.40 -6.11 10.19
CA GLU A 207 6.46 -7.20 10.46
C GLU A 207 5.96 -7.83 9.15
N LEU A 208 5.57 -7.02 8.17
CA LEU A 208 5.13 -7.54 6.87
C LEU A 208 6.31 -8.11 6.06
N ALA A 209 7.48 -7.50 6.16
CA ALA A 209 8.70 -7.94 5.49
C ALA A 209 9.17 -9.30 6.02
N LEU A 210 9.13 -9.53 7.34
CA LEU A 210 9.47 -10.82 7.95
C LEU A 210 8.52 -11.93 7.48
N VAL A 211 7.23 -11.64 7.26
CA VAL A 211 6.30 -12.61 6.65
C VAL A 211 6.77 -13.01 5.25
N LYS A 212 7.23 -12.06 4.42
CA LYS A 212 7.77 -12.35 3.09
C LYS A 212 9.07 -13.16 3.18
N LEU A 213 9.99 -12.77 4.07
CA LEU A 213 11.27 -13.46 4.26
C LEU A 213 11.07 -14.92 4.69
N LEU A 214 10.13 -15.20 5.59
CA LEU A 214 9.82 -16.55 6.08
C LEU A 214 9.35 -17.50 4.97
N ARG A 215 8.87 -17.00 3.83
CA ARG A 215 8.52 -17.83 2.67
C ARG A 215 9.77 -18.40 1.98
N ILE A 216 10.90 -17.71 2.05
CA ILE A 216 12.17 -18.10 1.43
C ILE A 216 13.07 -18.81 2.45
N VAL A 217 13.16 -18.24 3.65
CA VAL A 217 14.02 -18.72 4.75
C VAL A 217 13.15 -19.01 5.97
N PRO A 218 12.53 -20.21 6.07
CA PRO A 218 11.60 -20.58 7.15
C PRO A 218 12.35 -20.88 8.45
N LYS A 219 12.97 -19.86 9.06
CA LYS A 219 13.77 -19.94 10.27
C LYS A 219 12.93 -19.59 11.49
N LYS A 220 13.00 -20.43 12.54
CA LYS A 220 12.22 -20.26 13.76
C LYS A 220 12.48 -18.90 14.42
N GLU A 221 13.74 -18.48 14.45
CA GLU A 221 14.15 -17.22 15.04
C GLU A 221 13.49 -16.01 14.37
N TYR A 222 13.26 -16.05 13.07
CA TYR A 222 12.56 -14.99 12.32
C TYR A 222 11.07 -14.98 12.61
N PHE A 223 10.49 -16.17 12.79
CA PHE A 223 9.10 -16.29 13.23
C PHE A 223 8.92 -15.79 14.67
N ASP A 224 9.85 -16.14 15.57
CA ASP A 224 9.80 -15.70 16.98
C ASP A 224 9.95 -14.17 17.06
N LEU A 225 10.81 -13.55 16.26
CA LEU A 225 10.98 -12.09 16.20
C LEU A 225 9.71 -11.40 15.67
N LEU A 226 9.13 -11.90 14.57
CA LEU A 226 7.86 -11.40 14.05
C LEU A 226 6.75 -11.50 15.09
N ASN A 227 6.60 -12.67 15.72
CA ASN A 227 5.60 -12.89 16.75
C ASN A 227 5.81 -11.96 17.95
N TYR A 228 7.07 -11.75 18.34
CA TYR A 228 7.43 -10.84 19.42
C TYR A 228 7.01 -9.39 19.11
N PHE A 229 7.36 -8.85 17.94
CA PHE A 229 6.99 -7.48 17.58
C PHE A 229 5.46 -7.25 17.58
N VAL A 230 4.70 -8.21 17.08
CA VAL A 230 3.24 -8.12 17.04
C VAL A 230 2.61 -8.24 18.44
N GLU A 231 3.08 -9.18 19.26
CA GLU A 231 2.47 -9.46 20.58
C GLU A 231 2.94 -8.47 21.65
N GLU A 232 4.13 -7.88 21.52
CA GLU A 232 4.66 -6.90 22.48
C GLU A 232 4.05 -5.52 22.28
N ARG A 233 3.70 -5.14 21.05
CA ARG A 233 3.11 -3.84 20.77
C ARG A 233 1.82 -3.59 21.55
N GLY A 234 1.80 -2.44 22.24
CA GLY A 234 0.67 -2.03 23.08
C GLY A 234 0.60 -2.69 24.44
N GLN A 235 1.57 -3.56 24.79
CA GLN A 235 1.70 -4.09 26.14
C GLN A 235 2.33 -3.06 27.07
N ASN A 236 2.01 -3.18 28.38
CA ASN A 236 2.61 -2.36 29.44
C ASN A 236 2.60 -0.84 29.18
N ASN A 237 1.55 -0.33 28.54
CA ASN A 237 1.38 1.10 28.25
C ASN A 237 2.61 1.74 27.60
N THR A 238 3.31 1.00 26.72
CA THR A 238 4.45 1.52 25.96
C THR A 238 5.64 1.98 26.81
N GLU A 239 5.89 1.34 27.96
CA GLU A 239 6.99 1.72 28.84
C GLU A 239 8.35 1.72 28.13
N PHE A 240 8.51 0.87 27.09
CA PHE A 240 9.69 0.90 26.24
C PHE A 240 9.96 2.29 25.62
N TYR A 241 8.94 2.92 25.04
CA TYR A 241 9.09 4.27 24.46
C TYR A 241 9.39 5.32 25.52
N ASN A 242 8.77 5.20 26.71
CA ASN A 242 9.08 6.07 27.83
C ASN A 242 10.54 5.94 28.26
N ASP A 243 11.08 4.73 28.28
CA ASP A 243 12.49 4.48 28.61
C ASP A 243 13.44 4.99 27.53
N GLU A 244 13.07 4.90 26.26
CA GLU A 244 13.83 5.54 25.17
C GLU A 244 13.90 7.07 25.35
N LEU A 245 12.80 7.71 25.70
CA LEU A 245 12.74 9.14 25.98
C LEU A 245 13.63 9.51 27.17
N ARG A 246 13.53 8.78 28.28
CA ARG A 246 14.36 9.00 29.46
C ARG A 246 15.85 8.83 29.17
N ARG A 247 16.25 7.81 28.39
CA ARG A 247 17.66 7.62 27.97
C ARG A 247 18.18 8.79 27.13
N ARG A 248 17.30 9.47 26.39
CA ARG A 248 17.62 10.68 25.62
C ARG A 248 17.48 11.98 26.44
N ASN A 249 17.25 11.90 27.76
CA ASN A 249 16.97 13.02 28.66
C ASN A 249 15.72 13.83 28.27
N ILE A 250 14.71 13.16 27.70
CA ILE A 250 13.40 13.73 27.39
C ILE A 250 12.40 13.21 28.43
N ASP A 251 11.64 14.12 29.00
CA ASP A 251 10.58 13.75 29.95
C ASP A 251 9.36 13.19 29.21
N PRO A 252 8.98 11.91 29.42
CA PRO A 252 7.82 11.32 28.78
C PRO A 252 6.50 12.00 29.15
N ASP A 253 6.44 12.70 30.29
CA ASP A 253 5.19 13.34 30.77
C ASP A 253 4.87 14.63 30.00
N VAL A 254 5.84 15.19 29.28
CA VAL A 254 5.66 16.40 28.45
C VAL A 254 5.94 16.15 26.96
N TYR A 255 6.46 14.99 26.63
CA TYR A 255 6.79 14.66 25.23
C TYR A 255 5.54 14.55 24.37
N ASN A 256 5.54 15.30 23.27
CA ASN A 256 4.53 15.20 22.22
C ASN A 256 5.23 14.84 20.91
N PRO A 257 4.96 13.66 20.31
CA PRO A 257 5.56 13.25 19.04
C PRO A 257 5.20 14.15 17.86
N LEU A 258 4.21 15.02 18.03
CA LEU A 258 3.71 15.92 16.98
C LEU A 258 3.98 17.41 17.31
N ALA A 259 4.82 17.72 18.31
CA ALA A 259 5.11 19.10 18.73
C ALA A 259 5.74 19.96 17.62
N ASP A 260 6.55 19.35 16.75
CA ASP A 260 7.25 20.07 15.68
C ASP A 260 6.34 20.42 14.49
N TYR A 261 5.08 19.99 14.51
CA TYR A 261 4.07 20.27 13.48
C TYR A 261 3.19 21.47 13.85
N ASP A 262 3.79 22.56 14.36
CA ASP A 262 3.10 23.74 14.93
C ASP A 262 2.32 24.61 13.90
N HIS A 263 2.24 24.22 12.64
CA HIS A 263 1.70 25.09 11.59
C HIS A 263 0.25 24.79 11.22
N MET A 264 -0.49 24.03 12.06
CA MET A 264 -1.76 23.46 11.64
C MET A 264 -2.96 23.94 12.43
N ASP A 265 -4.09 23.91 11.72
CA ASP A 265 -5.41 24.35 12.10
C ASP A 265 -5.81 24.00 13.54
N SER A 266 -6.36 24.99 14.24
CA SER A 266 -6.79 24.91 15.66
C SER A 266 -7.87 23.86 15.92
N ASP A 267 -8.54 23.36 14.90
CA ASP A 267 -9.73 22.51 15.05
C ASP A 267 -9.45 21.10 15.58
N TYR A 268 -8.19 20.63 15.50
CA TYR A 268 -7.78 19.27 15.91
C TYR A 268 -6.95 19.20 17.18
N THR A 269 -6.79 20.29 17.91
CA THR A 269 -6.00 20.29 19.15
C THR A 269 -6.51 19.29 20.20
N HIS A 270 -7.81 18.96 20.17
CA HIS A 270 -8.42 17.97 21.05
C HIS A 270 -8.05 16.52 20.69
N MET A 271 -7.60 16.28 19.45
CA MET A 271 -7.18 14.96 18.98
C MET A 271 -5.67 14.73 19.11
N LEU A 272 -4.90 15.71 19.57
CA LEU A 272 -3.47 15.51 19.77
C LEU A 272 -3.24 14.40 20.80
N PRO A 273 -2.24 13.52 20.55
CA PRO A 273 -1.91 12.51 21.54
C PRO A 273 -1.53 13.17 22.85
N ALA A 274 -2.22 12.77 23.91
CA ALA A 274 -1.77 13.10 25.25
C ALA A 274 -0.37 12.47 25.46
N PRO A 275 0.47 13.03 26.32
CA PRO A 275 1.71 12.36 26.70
C PRO A 275 1.44 10.90 27.06
N LYS A 276 2.30 9.98 26.59
CA LYS A 276 2.19 8.52 26.82
C LYS A 276 0.99 7.82 26.17
N SER A 277 0.23 8.45 25.30
CA SER A 277 -0.93 7.79 24.66
C SER A 277 -0.54 6.89 23.47
N TYR A 278 0.48 7.25 22.73
CA TYR A 278 1.11 6.48 21.63
C TYR A 278 0.18 5.85 20.60
N TRP A 279 -1.07 6.34 20.47
CA TRP A 279 -2.00 5.87 19.43
C TRP A 279 -1.49 6.16 18.01
N TYR A 280 -0.58 7.13 17.87
CA TYR A 280 0.04 7.50 16.61
C TYR A 280 0.72 6.31 15.90
N SER A 281 1.34 5.41 16.66
CA SER A 281 1.99 4.17 16.20
C SER A 281 1.27 2.91 16.65
N GLN A 282 -0.06 2.97 16.80
CA GLN A 282 -0.93 1.83 17.17
C GLN A 282 -0.46 1.07 18.42
N SER A 283 0.12 1.80 19.40
CA SER A 283 0.75 1.23 20.59
C SER A 283 0.00 1.51 21.89
N GLU A 284 -1.19 2.08 21.84
CA GLU A 284 -2.01 2.39 23.01
C GLU A 284 -2.62 1.16 23.68
N LYS A 285 -2.80 0.09 22.91
CA LYS A 285 -3.35 -1.20 23.36
C LYS A 285 -2.83 -2.34 22.48
N PRO A 286 -2.82 -3.57 23.01
CA PRO A 286 -2.60 -4.75 22.18
C PRO A 286 -3.59 -4.83 21.03
N ILE A 287 -3.15 -5.33 19.87
CA ILE A 287 -3.96 -5.39 18.62
C ILE A 287 -5.36 -6.01 18.83
N ARG A 288 -5.47 -7.01 19.71
CA ARG A 288 -6.75 -7.68 19.99
C ARG A 288 -7.76 -6.80 20.72
N GLU A 289 -7.31 -5.70 21.33
CA GLU A 289 -8.11 -4.75 22.11
C GLU A 289 -8.40 -3.45 21.36
N LEU A 290 -7.77 -3.22 20.19
CA LEU A 290 -8.05 -2.06 19.35
C LEU A 290 -9.43 -2.20 18.71
N GLU A 291 -10.32 -1.22 18.92
CA GLU A 291 -11.68 -1.22 18.40
C GLU A 291 -11.85 -0.39 17.13
N GLU A 292 -11.01 0.61 16.92
CA GLU A 292 -11.06 1.53 15.79
C GLU A 292 -9.66 1.83 15.24
N VAL A 293 -9.61 2.30 14.01
CA VAL A 293 -8.36 2.73 13.37
C VAL A 293 -8.04 4.17 13.76
N ARG A 294 -6.82 4.38 14.26
CA ARG A 294 -6.26 5.68 14.68
C ARG A 294 -4.80 5.83 14.27
N GLY A 295 -4.32 7.05 14.39
CA GLY A 295 -2.92 7.37 14.15
C GLY A 295 -2.54 7.41 12.69
N HIS A 296 -1.27 7.22 12.42
CA HIS A 296 -0.70 7.30 11.08
C HIS A 296 -1.23 6.16 10.19
N SER A 297 -1.74 6.51 9.03
CA SER A 297 -2.47 5.56 8.17
C SER A 297 -1.56 4.49 7.55
N VAL A 298 -0.37 4.85 7.08
CA VAL A 298 0.60 3.90 6.50
C VAL A 298 1.07 2.89 7.54
N ARG A 299 1.45 3.38 8.75
CA ARG A 299 1.84 2.51 9.86
C ARG A 299 0.77 1.46 10.14
N LEU A 300 -0.49 1.88 10.24
CA LEU A 300 -1.58 0.96 10.54
C LEU A 300 -1.74 -0.12 9.45
N VAL A 301 -1.83 0.26 8.17
CA VAL A 301 -2.09 -0.73 7.11
C VAL A 301 -0.91 -1.68 6.90
N TYR A 302 0.33 -1.21 7.12
CA TYR A 302 1.52 -2.07 7.13
C TYR A 302 1.49 -3.03 8.32
N TYR A 303 1.18 -2.53 9.52
CA TYR A 303 1.01 -3.36 10.71
C TYR A 303 -0.05 -4.44 10.51
N LEU A 304 -1.25 -4.06 10.07
CA LEU A 304 -2.33 -5.01 9.81
C LEU A 304 -1.96 -6.06 8.76
N THR A 305 -1.16 -5.69 7.76
CA THR A 305 -0.63 -6.63 6.75
C THR A 305 0.30 -7.66 7.39
N GLY A 306 1.21 -7.21 8.25
CA GLY A 306 2.09 -8.08 9.03
C GLY A 306 1.33 -8.98 10.00
N VAL A 307 0.36 -8.42 10.75
CA VAL A 307 -0.51 -9.17 11.67
C VAL A 307 -1.34 -10.22 10.95
N GLN A 308 -1.94 -9.90 9.80
CA GLN A 308 -2.69 -10.87 9.00
C GLN A 308 -1.77 -12.00 8.52
N GLY A 309 -0.55 -11.67 8.09
CA GLY A 309 0.46 -12.67 7.71
C GLY A 309 0.83 -13.59 8.87
N LEU A 310 1.12 -13.04 10.05
CA LEU A 310 1.39 -13.81 11.27
C LEU A 310 0.19 -14.68 11.66
N ALA A 311 -1.04 -14.13 11.59
CA ALA A 311 -2.26 -14.86 11.90
C ALA A 311 -2.46 -16.08 10.99
N MET A 312 -2.10 -15.96 9.71
CA MET A 312 -2.12 -17.09 8.77
C MET A 312 -1.08 -18.14 9.13
N LEU A 313 0.16 -17.73 9.45
CA LEU A 313 1.24 -18.63 9.87
C LEU A 313 0.92 -19.38 11.17
N LYS A 314 0.37 -18.69 12.16
CA LYS A 314 -0.04 -19.27 13.46
C LYS A 314 -1.37 -20.00 13.39
N LYS A 315 -2.19 -19.79 12.37
CA LYS A 315 -3.62 -20.16 12.33
C LYS A 315 -4.38 -19.55 13.51
N ASP A 316 -4.10 -18.30 13.81
CA ASP A 316 -4.66 -17.58 14.96
C ASP A 316 -5.90 -16.77 14.55
N ASP A 317 -7.07 -17.33 14.80
CA ASP A 317 -8.35 -16.69 14.49
C ASP A 317 -8.61 -15.42 15.32
N SER A 318 -7.96 -15.26 16.48
CA SER A 318 -8.12 -14.04 17.29
C SER A 318 -7.45 -12.84 16.65
N LEU A 319 -6.27 -13.02 16.07
CA LEU A 319 -5.59 -11.99 15.26
C LEU A 319 -6.37 -11.67 13.99
N LYS A 320 -6.86 -12.69 13.26
CA LYS A 320 -7.71 -12.49 12.07
C LYS A 320 -8.98 -11.68 12.38
N LYS A 321 -9.61 -11.93 13.51
CA LYS A 321 -10.78 -11.16 13.97
C LYS A 321 -10.43 -9.72 14.30
N ALA A 322 -9.28 -9.47 14.92
CA ALA A 322 -8.80 -8.11 15.20
C ALA A 322 -8.54 -7.33 13.90
N VAL A 323 -7.79 -7.93 12.95
CA VAL A 323 -7.56 -7.31 11.64
C VAL A 323 -8.88 -7.02 10.93
N ARG A 324 -9.82 -7.97 10.92
CA ARG A 324 -11.13 -7.78 10.28
C ARG A 324 -11.93 -6.65 10.90
N ARG A 325 -11.96 -6.54 12.23
CA ARG A 325 -12.67 -5.46 12.94
C ARG A 325 -12.11 -4.09 12.55
N LEU A 326 -10.79 -3.94 12.54
CA LEU A 326 -10.13 -2.68 12.18
C LEU A 326 -10.31 -2.36 10.68
N PHE A 327 -10.20 -3.36 9.82
CA PHE A 327 -10.51 -3.21 8.39
C PHE A 327 -11.96 -2.73 8.18
N ASP A 328 -12.93 -3.33 8.87
CA ASP A 328 -14.34 -2.93 8.74
C ASP A 328 -14.58 -1.51 9.25
N ASN A 329 -13.99 -1.10 10.39
CA ASN A 329 -14.06 0.28 10.85
C ASN A 329 -13.48 1.26 9.82
N MET A 330 -12.33 0.95 9.24
CA MET A 330 -11.66 1.78 8.22
C MET A 330 -12.53 1.93 6.97
N ILE A 331 -13.01 0.83 6.40
CA ILE A 331 -13.74 0.84 5.12
C ILE A 331 -15.16 1.41 5.26
N ASP A 332 -15.81 1.17 6.39
CA ASP A 332 -17.20 1.61 6.58
C ASP A 332 -17.30 3.09 6.96
N LYS A 333 -16.23 3.68 7.55
CA LYS A 333 -16.32 5.00 8.17
C LYS A 333 -15.23 6.00 7.77
N LYS A 334 -14.09 5.54 7.26
CA LYS A 334 -12.88 6.38 7.05
C LYS A 334 -12.27 6.20 5.65
N PHE A 335 -13.08 5.75 4.68
CA PHE A 335 -12.67 5.42 3.32
C PHE A 335 -13.30 6.38 2.32
N TYR A 336 -12.47 7.09 1.58
CA TYR A 336 -12.90 8.07 0.58
C TYR A 336 -13.53 7.41 -0.64
N ILE A 337 -14.35 8.16 -1.39
CA ILE A 337 -14.98 7.69 -2.62
C ILE A 337 -13.95 7.29 -3.68
N HIS A 338 -12.81 7.96 -3.74
CA HIS A 338 -11.70 7.63 -4.63
C HIS A 338 -10.82 6.47 -4.12
N GLY A 339 -11.05 5.98 -2.91
CA GLY A 339 -10.29 4.82 -2.40
C GLY A 339 -9.12 5.16 -1.49
N GLY A 340 -8.94 6.44 -1.16
CA GLY A 340 -7.93 6.90 -0.22
C GLY A 340 -8.34 6.73 1.23
N ILE A 341 -7.36 6.76 2.12
CA ILE A 341 -7.50 6.72 3.58
C ILE A 341 -6.55 7.74 4.23
N GLY A 342 -6.88 8.18 5.44
CA GLY A 342 -6.06 9.15 6.17
C GLY A 342 -6.47 10.59 5.86
N ALA A 343 -7.39 11.14 6.67
CA ALA A 343 -7.97 12.47 6.43
C ALA A 343 -7.09 13.62 6.94
N ILE A 344 -6.19 13.36 7.89
CA ILE A 344 -5.51 14.39 8.67
C ILE A 344 -4.04 14.49 8.29
N ASP A 345 -3.66 15.65 7.77
CA ASP A 345 -2.29 15.97 7.36
C ASP A 345 -1.30 15.97 8.54
N ARG A 346 -1.67 16.57 9.66
CA ARG A 346 -0.77 16.75 10.81
C ARG A 346 -0.09 15.48 11.32
N TRP A 347 -0.78 14.34 11.28
CA TRP A 347 -0.21 13.03 11.65
C TRP A 347 -0.32 12.01 10.54
N GLU A 348 -0.53 12.46 9.30
CA GLU A 348 -0.56 11.63 8.11
C GLU A 348 -1.53 10.44 8.28
N GLY A 349 -2.71 10.70 8.88
CA GLY A 349 -3.49 9.59 9.36
C GLY A 349 -4.99 9.82 9.51
N PHE A 350 -5.58 8.94 10.31
CA PHE A 350 -7.03 8.89 10.48
C PHE A 350 -7.55 10.01 11.39
N GLY A 351 -8.66 10.62 10.97
CA GLY A 351 -9.54 11.41 11.80
C GLY A 351 -10.53 10.55 12.59
N GLU A 352 -11.56 11.18 13.17
CA GLU A 352 -12.67 10.47 13.81
C GLU A 352 -13.51 9.68 12.79
N ASP A 353 -14.44 8.85 13.27
CA ASP A 353 -15.38 8.15 12.39
C ASP A 353 -16.16 9.17 11.55
N TYR A 354 -16.20 8.96 10.23
CA TYR A 354 -16.86 9.83 9.22
C TYR A 354 -16.20 11.20 9.00
N ASP A 355 -15.00 11.44 9.52
CA ASP A 355 -14.19 12.63 9.21
C ASP A 355 -13.55 12.46 7.81
N LEU A 356 -14.38 12.61 6.78
CA LEU A 356 -13.99 12.52 5.37
C LEU A 356 -14.08 13.93 4.75
N ARG A 357 -13.04 14.69 4.97
CA ARG A 357 -12.92 16.10 4.54
C ARG A 357 -12.72 16.18 3.04
N TRP A 358 -13.16 17.30 2.44
CA TRP A 358 -12.90 17.56 1.02
C TRP A 358 -11.42 17.83 0.71
N ASP A 359 -10.65 18.31 1.70
CA ASP A 359 -9.23 18.59 1.67
C ASP A 359 -8.40 17.53 2.43
N GLY A 360 -8.90 16.30 2.50
CA GLY A 360 -8.25 15.22 3.23
C GLY A 360 -6.87 14.90 2.68
N TYR A 361 -5.93 14.56 3.58
CA TYR A 361 -4.53 14.30 3.26
C TYR A 361 -4.33 13.14 2.26
N SER A 362 -5.00 12.02 2.48
CA SER A 362 -5.04 10.84 1.60
C SER A 362 -3.72 10.51 0.90
N GLU A 363 -2.75 10.05 1.66
CA GLU A 363 -1.41 9.73 1.16
C GLU A 363 -1.42 8.50 0.25
N THR A 364 -0.74 8.58 -0.90
CA THR A 364 -0.59 7.46 -1.85
C THR A 364 -0.03 6.20 -1.18
N CYS A 365 0.94 6.33 -0.24
CA CYS A 365 1.49 5.18 0.49
C CYS A 365 0.44 4.46 1.33
N ALA A 366 -0.52 5.21 1.91
CA ALA A 366 -1.60 4.64 2.70
C ALA A 366 -2.52 3.76 1.83
N SER A 367 -2.85 4.23 0.63
CA SER A 367 -3.67 3.46 -0.32
C SER A 367 -2.93 2.24 -0.89
N ILE A 368 -1.61 2.35 -1.12
CA ILE A 368 -0.76 1.20 -1.47
C ILE A 368 -0.75 0.18 -0.33
N GLY A 369 -0.56 0.62 0.91
CA GLY A 369 -0.61 -0.25 2.08
C GLY A 369 -1.97 -0.91 2.28
N LEU A 370 -3.08 -0.21 1.98
CA LEU A 370 -4.41 -0.79 1.96
C LEU A 370 -4.53 -1.91 0.90
N VAL A 371 -3.94 -1.72 -0.28
CA VAL A 371 -3.90 -2.77 -1.32
C VAL A 371 -3.12 -3.99 -0.82
N PHE A 372 -1.99 -3.81 -0.13
CA PHE A 372 -1.23 -4.91 0.49
C PHE A 372 -2.04 -5.67 1.55
N LEU A 373 -2.75 -4.94 2.42
CA LEU A 373 -3.63 -5.54 3.41
C LEU A 373 -4.75 -6.35 2.74
N CYS A 374 -5.41 -5.77 1.74
CA CYS A 374 -6.47 -6.45 1.00
C CYS A 374 -5.96 -7.72 0.31
N GLU A 375 -4.80 -7.67 -0.34
CA GLU A 375 -4.15 -8.85 -0.95
C GLU A 375 -3.94 -9.95 0.09
N ARG A 376 -3.37 -9.59 1.25
CA ARG A 376 -3.09 -10.52 2.33
C ARG A 376 -4.37 -11.16 2.91
N MET A 377 -5.43 -10.37 3.07
CA MET A 377 -6.73 -10.88 3.52
C MET A 377 -7.39 -11.79 2.47
N LEU A 378 -7.31 -11.43 1.18
CA LEU A 378 -7.86 -12.24 0.08
C LEU A 378 -7.08 -13.55 -0.13
N SER A 379 -5.78 -13.56 0.15
CA SER A 379 -4.96 -14.77 0.14
C SER A 379 -5.36 -15.78 1.23
N ASP A 380 -5.89 -15.31 2.37
CA ASP A 380 -6.46 -16.17 3.41
C ASP A 380 -7.88 -16.63 3.04
N LYS A 381 -8.73 -15.67 2.63
CA LYS A 381 -10.13 -15.95 2.29
C LYS A 381 -10.70 -14.93 1.33
N LEU A 382 -11.29 -15.40 0.22
CA LEU A 382 -12.00 -14.54 -0.72
C LEU A 382 -13.20 -13.85 -0.04
N ASP A 383 -13.24 -12.52 -0.15
CA ASP A 383 -14.27 -11.66 0.42
C ASP A 383 -14.56 -10.49 -0.52
N LYS A 384 -15.81 -10.32 -0.93
CA LYS A 384 -16.24 -9.30 -1.90
C LYS A 384 -15.98 -7.88 -1.40
N LYS A 385 -16.20 -7.60 -0.10
CA LYS A 385 -15.96 -6.26 0.49
C LYS A 385 -14.48 -5.88 0.42
N VAL A 386 -13.61 -6.84 0.76
CA VAL A 386 -12.15 -6.64 0.68
C VAL A 386 -11.72 -6.40 -0.76
N ALA A 387 -12.23 -7.18 -1.71
CA ALA A 387 -11.89 -7.02 -3.12
C ALA A 387 -12.39 -5.69 -3.71
N LEU A 388 -13.56 -5.21 -3.29
CA LEU A 388 -14.09 -3.91 -3.73
C LEU A 388 -13.29 -2.74 -3.16
N ALA A 389 -12.84 -2.83 -1.90
CA ALA A 389 -11.95 -1.82 -1.30
C ALA A 389 -10.61 -1.77 -2.02
N MET A 390 -9.99 -2.94 -2.27
CA MET A 390 -8.76 -3.05 -3.04
C MET A 390 -8.90 -2.45 -4.44
N GLU A 391 -9.96 -2.80 -5.15
CA GLU A 391 -10.24 -2.31 -6.50
C GLU A 391 -10.38 -0.79 -6.52
N ARG A 392 -11.14 -0.21 -5.58
CA ARG A 392 -11.36 1.23 -5.51
C ARG A 392 -10.07 1.99 -5.21
N ALA A 393 -9.31 1.55 -4.19
CA ALA A 393 -8.02 2.13 -3.86
C ALA A 393 -7.05 2.06 -5.05
N LEU A 394 -6.99 0.90 -5.70
CA LEU A 394 -6.09 0.65 -6.82
C LEU A 394 -6.46 1.49 -8.05
N TYR A 395 -7.73 1.51 -8.47
CA TYR A 395 -8.19 2.17 -9.70
C TYR A 395 -8.34 3.68 -9.62
N ASN A 396 -8.27 4.27 -8.46
CA ASN A 396 -8.32 5.72 -8.31
C ASN A 396 -7.08 6.23 -7.58
N ASP A 397 -6.93 5.95 -6.31
CA ASP A 397 -5.94 6.60 -5.44
C ASP A 397 -4.50 6.18 -5.74
N VAL A 398 -4.20 4.87 -5.76
CA VAL A 398 -2.83 4.38 -6.04
C VAL A 398 -2.35 4.84 -7.40
N LEU A 399 -3.24 4.84 -8.37
CA LEU A 399 -2.88 5.26 -9.70
C LEU A 399 -2.90 6.79 -9.84
N GLY A 400 -3.64 7.58 -9.00
CA GLY A 400 -3.54 9.03 -8.86
C GLY A 400 -2.13 9.50 -8.45
N GLY A 401 -1.37 8.61 -7.80
CA GLY A 401 0.02 8.88 -7.44
C GLY A 401 0.98 9.04 -8.61
N VAL A 402 0.67 8.62 -9.85
CA VAL A 402 1.61 8.66 -10.99
C VAL A 402 0.93 9.18 -12.25
N SER A 403 1.46 10.20 -12.90
CA SER A 403 0.91 10.71 -14.17
C SER A 403 0.84 9.64 -15.27
N VAL A 404 -0.03 9.80 -16.26
CA VAL A 404 -0.16 8.87 -17.40
C VAL A 404 1.14 8.68 -18.17
N THR A 405 2.04 9.68 -18.13
CA THR A 405 3.38 9.59 -18.72
C THR A 405 4.40 8.88 -17.83
N GLY A 406 4.07 8.63 -16.57
CA GLY A 406 4.93 8.00 -15.57
C GLY A 406 6.10 8.86 -15.07
N LYS A 407 6.09 10.17 -15.34
CA LYS A 407 7.23 11.07 -15.02
C LYS A 407 6.95 12.09 -13.92
N SER A 408 5.71 12.16 -13.46
CA SER A 408 5.28 13.05 -12.38
C SER A 408 4.51 12.24 -11.34
N TYR A 409 4.61 12.63 -10.07
CA TYR A 409 4.07 11.88 -8.94
C TYR A 409 3.39 12.82 -7.96
N TYR A 410 2.34 12.31 -7.32
CA TYR A 410 1.73 12.90 -6.14
C TYR A 410 2.08 12.07 -4.91
N TYR A 411 2.52 12.73 -3.85
CA TYR A 411 2.72 12.09 -2.55
C TYR A 411 1.39 12.03 -1.77
N ASN A 412 0.78 13.19 -1.61
CA ASN A 412 -0.59 13.30 -1.15
C ASN A 412 -1.47 13.37 -2.38
N GLN A 413 -2.58 12.65 -2.36
CA GLN A 413 -3.53 12.77 -3.42
C GLN A 413 -4.19 14.14 -3.27
N PRO A 414 -3.92 15.11 -4.16
CA PRO A 414 -4.94 16.06 -4.45
C PRO A 414 -6.09 15.19 -4.88
N SER A 415 -7.28 15.52 -4.53
CA SER A 415 -8.45 14.74 -4.89
C SER A 415 -8.52 14.46 -6.41
N ASP A 416 -7.42 13.93 -7.05
CA ASP A 416 -7.30 13.67 -8.49
C ASP A 416 -6.16 12.77 -8.91
N ASP A 417 -6.53 11.81 -9.73
CA ASP A 417 -5.87 11.03 -10.80
C ASP A 417 -5.30 9.67 -10.52
N LEU A 418 -5.80 8.66 -11.19
CA LEU A 418 -5.09 7.69 -11.99
C LEU A 418 -5.73 6.42 -12.49
N ASP A 419 -4.97 5.62 -13.29
CA ASP A 419 -5.43 4.57 -14.20
C ASP A 419 -4.86 3.16 -13.99
N PHE A 420 -5.67 2.11 -14.14
CA PHE A 420 -5.27 0.69 -14.16
C PHE A 420 -6.13 -0.21 -15.07
N LYS A 421 -5.60 -1.36 -15.55
CA LYS A 421 -6.36 -2.27 -16.44
C LYS A 421 -6.03 -3.76 -16.34
N LEU A 422 -7.05 -4.62 -16.40
CA LEU A 422 -7.08 -6.07 -16.54
C LEU A 422 -7.51 -6.45 -17.98
N VAL A 423 -7.20 -7.68 -18.52
CA VAL A 423 -7.73 -8.16 -19.80
C VAL A 423 -9.22 -8.41 -19.73
N SER A 424 -9.91 -7.38 -19.59
CA SER A 424 -11.30 -7.22 -19.91
C SER A 424 -11.38 -5.83 -20.45
N LYS A 425 -12.34 -5.50 -21.23
CA LYS A 425 -12.63 -4.11 -21.50
C LYS A 425 -13.21 -3.39 -20.25
N TYR A 426 -13.24 -4.10 -19.12
CA TYR A 426 -13.54 -3.57 -17.79
C TYR A 426 -12.37 -2.70 -17.33
N PRO A 427 -12.64 -1.52 -16.75
CA PRO A 427 -13.98 -1.03 -16.42
C PRO A 427 -14.64 -0.18 -17.51
N ASN A 428 -14.09 -0.06 -18.69
CA ASN A 428 -14.70 0.70 -19.78
C ASN A 428 -15.91 -0.02 -20.38
N GLU A 429 -15.83 -1.36 -20.52
CA GLU A 429 -16.95 -2.21 -20.97
C GLU A 429 -17.12 -3.40 -20.00
N GLY A 430 -18.34 -3.86 -19.78
CA GLY A 430 -18.67 -4.97 -18.89
C GLY A 430 -18.52 -6.34 -19.55
N LYS A 431 -17.38 -6.64 -20.13
CA LYS A 431 -17.09 -7.94 -20.74
C LYS A 431 -15.75 -8.48 -20.28
N ILE A 432 -15.78 -9.70 -19.73
CA ILE A 432 -14.61 -10.44 -19.27
C ILE A 432 -14.55 -11.77 -20.04
N GLU A 433 -13.43 -12.07 -20.65
CA GLU A 433 -13.14 -13.36 -21.28
C GLU A 433 -11.93 -13.99 -20.61
N LEU A 434 -12.11 -15.16 -20.02
CA LEU A 434 -11.06 -15.94 -19.39
C LEU A 434 -10.83 -17.22 -20.19
N LYS A 435 -9.71 -17.31 -20.89
CA LYS A 435 -9.25 -18.51 -21.59
C LYS A 435 -8.46 -19.37 -20.61
N ILE A 436 -8.83 -20.65 -20.49
CA ILE A 436 -8.30 -21.53 -19.46
C ILE A 436 -7.83 -22.84 -20.09
N ASP A 437 -6.59 -23.21 -19.78
CA ASP A 437 -6.02 -24.52 -20.04
C ASP A 437 -5.28 -25.01 -18.79
N SER A 438 -5.48 -26.27 -18.36
CA SER A 438 -4.80 -26.78 -17.18
C SER A 438 -4.50 -28.26 -17.29
N LYS A 439 -3.30 -28.65 -16.86
CA LYS A 439 -2.87 -30.06 -16.81
C LYS A 439 -3.29 -30.78 -15.51
N LYS A 440 -3.73 -30.02 -14.50
CA LYS A 440 -4.20 -30.52 -13.21
C LYS A 440 -5.56 -29.94 -12.89
N PRO A 441 -6.36 -30.57 -12.01
CA PRO A 441 -7.61 -29.97 -11.58
C PRO A 441 -7.37 -28.65 -10.86
N ILE A 442 -7.96 -27.56 -11.37
CA ILE A 442 -7.92 -26.23 -10.74
C ILE A 442 -9.32 -25.68 -10.55
N THR A 443 -9.47 -24.82 -9.55
CA THR A 443 -10.67 -24.06 -9.28
C THR A 443 -10.46 -22.63 -9.74
N ILE A 444 -11.40 -22.08 -10.49
CA ILE A 444 -11.41 -20.68 -10.91
C ILE A 444 -12.47 -19.95 -10.08
N SER A 445 -12.08 -18.84 -9.46
CA SER A 445 -13.00 -17.97 -8.74
C SER A 445 -12.97 -16.57 -9.34
N ILE A 446 -14.13 -16.08 -9.81
CA ILE A 446 -14.30 -14.76 -10.41
C ILE A 446 -15.26 -13.99 -9.52
N ARG A 447 -14.90 -12.75 -9.15
CA ARG A 447 -15.78 -11.89 -8.35
C ARG A 447 -17.11 -11.64 -9.10
N GLU A 448 -18.21 -11.79 -8.39
CA GLU A 448 -19.54 -11.52 -8.92
C GLU A 448 -19.69 -10.03 -9.29
N PRO A 449 -20.11 -9.68 -10.52
CA PRO A 449 -20.45 -8.31 -10.87
C PRO A 449 -21.52 -7.72 -9.92
N ASN A 450 -21.50 -6.40 -9.74
CA ASN A 450 -22.50 -5.72 -8.91
C ASN A 450 -23.85 -5.52 -9.60
N THR A 451 -23.91 -5.82 -10.91
CA THR A 451 -25.11 -5.72 -11.73
C THR A 451 -25.51 -7.08 -12.28
N ALA A 452 -26.69 -7.17 -12.90
CA ALA A 452 -27.11 -8.39 -13.59
C ALA A 452 -26.08 -8.77 -14.66
N PHE A 453 -25.73 -10.05 -14.72
CA PHE A 453 -24.72 -10.57 -15.64
C PHE A 453 -25.18 -11.82 -16.37
N ARG A 454 -24.52 -12.09 -17.50
CA ARG A 454 -24.63 -13.36 -18.25
C ARG A 454 -23.27 -14.02 -18.27
N THR A 455 -23.25 -15.36 -18.21
CA THR A 455 -22.00 -16.12 -18.36
C THR A 455 -22.19 -17.27 -19.33
N SER A 456 -21.15 -17.55 -20.11
CA SER A 456 -21.10 -18.69 -21.04
C SER A 456 -21.08 -20.05 -20.34
N ASN A 457 -20.70 -20.09 -19.06
CA ASN A 457 -20.67 -21.30 -18.25
C ASN A 457 -21.55 -21.16 -17.01
N SER A 458 -22.69 -21.86 -17.00
CA SER A 458 -23.66 -21.85 -15.91
C SER A 458 -23.31 -22.81 -14.75
N LYS A 459 -22.25 -23.60 -14.88
CA LYS A 459 -21.82 -24.57 -13.85
C LYS A 459 -20.87 -23.93 -12.84
N TYR A 460 -21.36 -22.98 -12.06
CA TYR A 460 -20.62 -22.35 -10.99
C TYR A 460 -21.34 -22.47 -9.65
N LYS A 461 -20.59 -22.33 -8.57
CA LYS A 461 -21.10 -22.13 -7.21
C LYS A 461 -20.87 -20.69 -6.80
N LEU A 462 -21.92 -20.00 -6.34
CA LEU A 462 -21.81 -18.67 -5.78
C LEU A 462 -21.54 -18.76 -4.27
N SER A 463 -20.45 -18.16 -3.82
CA SER A 463 -20.09 -18.11 -2.40
C SER A 463 -19.23 -16.89 -2.12
N ASN A 464 -19.54 -16.14 -1.06
CA ASN A 464 -18.82 -14.92 -0.65
C ASN A 464 -18.70 -13.86 -1.75
N GLY A 465 -19.66 -13.80 -2.69
CA GLY A 465 -19.63 -12.88 -3.83
C GLY A 465 -18.66 -13.30 -4.94
N TYR A 466 -18.32 -14.58 -5.02
CA TYR A 466 -17.51 -15.16 -6.09
C TYR A 466 -18.23 -16.28 -6.82
N LEU A 467 -18.15 -16.27 -8.15
CA LEU A 467 -18.52 -17.37 -9.03
C LEU A 467 -17.36 -18.35 -9.06
N THR A 468 -17.55 -19.53 -8.52
CA THR A 468 -16.52 -20.56 -8.38
C THR A 468 -16.80 -21.72 -9.32
N PHE A 469 -15.87 -22.00 -10.22
CA PHE A 469 -15.92 -23.07 -11.23
C PHE A 469 -14.88 -24.14 -10.90
N GLY A 470 -15.25 -25.40 -10.91
CA GLY A 470 -14.36 -26.51 -10.61
C GLY A 470 -14.43 -26.99 -9.15
N PRO A 471 -13.44 -27.79 -8.65
CA PRO A 471 -12.16 -28.15 -9.31
C PRO A 471 -12.32 -29.11 -10.49
N ARG A 472 -11.65 -28.86 -11.59
CA ARG A 472 -11.55 -29.74 -12.75
C ARG A 472 -10.34 -29.43 -13.63
N ILE A 473 -9.98 -30.36 -14.52
CA ILE A 473 -9.04 -30.08 -15.62
C ILE A 473 -9.78 -29.26 -16.67
N TRP A 474 -9.14 -28.21 -17.13
CA TRP A 474 -9.65 -27.33 -18.18
C TRP A 474 -8.88 -27.57 -19.46
N THR A 475 -9.58 -27.71 -20.59
CA THR A 475 -8.98 -28.00 -21.89
C THR A 475 -9.43 -26.95 -22.89
N SER A 476 -8.60 -25.92 -23.07
CA SER A 476 -8.84 -24.82 -24.02
C SER A 476 -10.26 -24.22 -23.93
N GLU A 477 -10.74 -24.02 -22.71
CA GLU A 477 -12.09 -23.48 -22.47
C GLU A 477 -12.05 -21.97 -22.24
N THR A 478 -13.13 -21.31 -22.65
CA THR A 478 -13.33 -19.87 -22.41
C THR A 478 -14.56 -19.67 -21.52
N ILE A 479 -14.39 -18.96 -20.40
CA ILE A 479 -15.50 -18.41 -19.62
C ILE A 479 -15.66 -16.95 -20.03
N THR A 480 -16.85 -16.58 -20.50
CA THR A 480 -17.23 -15.18 -20.77
C THR A 480 -18.22 -14.75 -19.70
N ILE A 481 -18.02 -13.57 -19.14
CA ILE A 481 -18.97 -12.88 -18.28
C ILE A 481 -19.27 -11.51 -18.90
N GLU A 482 -20.54 -11.21 -19.12
CA GLU A 482 -21.02 -9.94 -19.67
C GLU A 482 -22.01 -9.29 -18.67
N PHE A 483 -21.85 -8.00 -18.40
CA PHE A 483 -22.66 -7.25 -17.47
C PHE A 483 -22.67 -5.75 -17.83
N ASP A 484 -23.69 -5.03 -17.35
CA ASP A 484 -23.77 -3.59 -17.54
C ASP A 484 -22.91 -2.86 -16.49
N ILE A 485 -22.32 -1.73 -16.89
CA ILE A 485 -21.63 -0.80 -15.99
C ILE A 485 -22.42 0.53 -16.05
N PRO A 486 -23.44 0.68 -15.19
CA PRO A 486 -24.25 1.90 -15.17
C PRO A 486 -23.46 3.07 -14.59
N VAL A 487 -23.87 4.29 -14.96
CA VAL A 487 -23.48 5.50 -14.24
C VAL A 487 -24.36 5.61 -13.00
N GLU A 488 -23.75 5.80 -11.85
CA GLU A 488 -24.42 5.89 -10.56
C GLU A 488 -24.21 7.28 -9.95
N ILE A 489 -25.27 7.85 -9.38
CA ILE A 489 -25.19 9.06 -8.56
C ILE A 489 -25.08 8.64 -7.10
N VAL A 490 -23.97 8.96 -6.49
CA VAL A 490 -23.64 8.60 -5.12
C VAL A 490 -24.01 9.76 -4.18
N LYS A 491 -24.80 9.45 -3.15
CA LYS A 491 -25.04 10.37 -2.03
C LYS A 491 -24.03 10.12 -0.94
N PRO A 492 -23.56 11.17 -0.24
CA PRO A 492 -22.70 10.96 0.93
C PRO A 492 -23.46 10.24 2.04
N ASP A 493 -22.71 9.51 2.88
CA ASP A 493 -23.27 9.00 4.14
C ASP A 493 -23.79 10.20 4.95
N PRO A 494 -24.98 10.11 5.57
CA PRO A 494 -25.53 11.22 6.37
C PRO A 494 -24.64 11.72 7.51
N ASN A 495 -23.72 10.87 7.99
CA ASN A 495 -22.74 11.22 9.02
C ASN A 495 -21.54 12.01 8.48
N VAL A 496 -21.32 12.02 7.16
CA VAL A 496 -20.25 12.80 6.51
C VAL A 496 -20.74 14.22 6.25
N THR A 497 -20.56 15.09 7.21
CA THR A 497 -21.10 16.47 7.15
C THR A 497 -20.43 17.32 6.08
N ALA A 498 -19.15 17.11 5.79
CA ALA A 498 -18.37 17.84 4.79
C ALA A 498 -19.00 17.77 3.38
N ASN A 499 -19.60 16.64 3.02
CA ASN A 499 -20.22 16.42 1.72
C ASN A 499 -21.75 16.57 1.73
N SER A 500 -22.32 17.09 2.83
CA SER A 500 -23.78 17.30 2.93
C SER A 500 -24.29 18.22 1.83
N GLY A 501 -25.38 17.81 1.16
CA GLY A 501 -25.96 18.59 0.06
C GLY A 501 -25.19 18.49 -1.27
N HIS A 502 -24.30 17.51 -1.40
CA HIS A 502 -23.57 17.23 -2.63
C HIS A 502 -23.83 15.81 -3.15
N LEU A 503 -23.50 15.58 -4.40
CA LEU A 503 -23.62 14.32 -5.13
C LEU A 503 -22.31 14.03 -5.83
N ALA A 504 -21.90 12.76 -5.86
CA ALA A 504 -20.77 12.32 -6.67
C ALA A 504 -21.24 11.41 -7.80
N VAL A 505 -20.40 11.27 -8.84
CA VAL A 505 -20.68 10.44 -10.01
C VAL A 505 -19.69 9.27 -10.01
N GLN A 506 -20.23 8.06 -10.20
CA GLN A 506 -19.43 6.82 -10.26
C GLN A 506 -19.85 5.97 -11.45
N ARG A 507 -18.93 5.23 -12.05
CA ARG A 507 -19.20 4.20 -13.06
C ARG A 507 -18.23 3.04 -12.91
N GLY A 508 -18.75 1.89 -12.51
CA GLY A 508 -17.89 0.76 -12.15
C GLY A 508 -16.97 1.10 -10.96
N PRO A 509 -15.66 0.86 -11.03
CA PRO A 509 -14.73 1.21 -9.96
C PRO A 509 -14.36 2.70 -9.94
N TYR A 510 -14.57 3.41 -11.05
CA TYR A 510 -14.15 4.80 -11.18
C TYR A 510 -15.07 5.79 -10.46
N ALA A 511 -14.47 6.66 -9.64
CA ALA A 511 -15.05 7.95 -9.32
C ALA A 511 -14.82 8.92 -10.49
N TYR A 512 -15.73 9.86 -10.70
CA TYR A 512 -15.67 10.83 -11.80
C TYR A 512 -15.59 12.25 -11.26
N ALA A 513 -14.68 13.04 -11.82
CA ALA A 513 -14.49 14.44 -11.48
C ALA A 513 -14.97 15.36 -12.60
N LEU A 514 -15.48 16.53 -12.20
CA LEU A 514 -15.80 17.64 -13.09
C LEU A 514 -14.66 18.65 -13.04
N GLN A 515 -13.87 18.77 -14.10
CA GLN A 515 -12.82 19.78 -14.24
C GLN A 515 -13.38 21.11 -14.74
N LYS A 516 -12.69 22.22 -14.49
CA LYS A 516 -13.07 23.54 -14.99
C LYS A 516 -13.16 23.56 -16.51
N SER A 517 -12.21 22.93 -17.23
CA SER A 517 -12.23 22.77 -18.69
C SER A 517 -13.42 21.94 -19.20
N GLY A 518 -13.96 21.05 -18.37
CA GLY A 518 -15.15 20.24 -18.69
C GLY A 518 -16.48 21.00 -18.58
N VAL A 519 -16.46 22.29 -18.24
CA VAL A 519 -17.68 23.09 -18.06
C VAL A 519 -17.79 24.16 -19.16
N SER A 520 -18.89 24.17 -19.90
CA SER A 520 -19.12 25.22 -20.89
C SER A 520 -19.41 26.58 -20.23
N GLY A 521 -18.62 27.59 -20.62
CA GLY A 521 -18.73 28.98 -20.14
C GLY A 521 -17.95 29.23 -18.84
N ASP A 522 -17.78 30.51 -18.50
CA ASP A 522 -17.05 30.93 -17.31
C ASP A 522 -17.95 30.94 -16.08
N VAL A 523 -17.80 29.96 -15.21
CA VAL A 523 -18.57 29.76 -13.98
C VAL A 523 -17.71 29.06 -12.94
N SER A 524 -17.89 29.37 -11.66
CA SER A 524 -17.26 28.61 -10.57
C SER A 524 -17.79 27.19 -10.54
N LEU A 525 -16.92 26.20 -10.32
CA LEU A 525 -17.35 24.81 -10.11
C LEU A 525 -18.28 24.67 -8.91
N ASP A 526 -18.13 25.55 -7.92
CA ASP A 526 -18.98 25.56 -6.72
C ASP A 526 -20.41 26.05 -6.99
N ASP A 527 -20.69 26.61 -8.16
CA ASP A 527 -22.04 27.02 -8.57
C ASP A 527 -22.75 25.97 -9.41
N ILE A 528 -22.03 24.94 -9.86
CA ILE A 528 -22.60 23.85 -10.65
C ILE A 528 -23.46 22.94 -9.74
N LYS A 529 -24.62 22.55 -10.30
CA LYS A 529 -25.57 21.63 -9.64
C LYS A 529 -25.92 20.49 -10.57
N ILE A 530 -26.01 19.29 -10.01
CA ILE A 530 -26.58 18.11 -10.69
C ILE A 530 -27.74 17.54 -9.86
N SER A 531 -28.55 16.70 -10.45
CA SER A 531 -29.67 16.09 -9.74
C SER A 531 -29.45 14.59 -9.53
N VAL A 532 -30.15 14.00 -8.55
CA VAL A 532 -30.10 12.55 -8.30
C VAL A 532 -30.60 11.70 -9.48
N ASN A 533 -31.33 12.33 -10.43
CA ASN A 533 -31.83 11.68 -11.63
C ASN A 533 -31.05 12.13 -12.89
N GLN A 534 -29.89 12.75 -12.72
CA GLN A 534 -29.07 13.22 -13.83
C GLN A 534 -28.73 12.07 -14.77
N LYS A 535 -28.95 12.29 -16.07
CA LYS A 535 -28.57 11.32 -17.11
C LYS A 535 -27.28 11.75 -17.78
N PHE A 536 -26.47 10.79 -18.13
CA PHE A 536 -25.18 10.99 -18.75
C PHE A 536 -25.13 10.25 -20.09
N GLU A 537 -24.49 10.87 -21.06
CA GLU A 537 -23.98 10.21 -22.27
C GLU A 537 -22.58 9.69 -21.96
N VAL A 538 -22.29 8.48 -22.46
CA VAL A 538 -21.05 7.75 -22.19
C VAL A 538 -20.23 7.74 -23.47
N SER A 539 -19.02 8.31 -23.45
CA SER A 539 -18.14 8.42 -24.62
C SER A 539 -16.78 7.79 -24.34
N ALA A 540 -16.24 7.06 -25.33
CA ALA A 540 -14.87 6.56 -25.26
C ALA A 540 -13.90 7.66 -25.69
N GLU A 541 -12.88 7.89 -24.88
CA GLU A 541 -11.87 8.92 -25.06
C GLU A 541 -10.46 8.32 -24.98
N GLU A 542 -9.47 9.07 -25.45
CA GLU A 542 -8.07 8.73 -25.33
C GLU A 542 -7.23 10.00 -25.12
N TYR A 543 -6.40 9.99 -24.07
CA TYR A 543 -5.41 11.04 -23.84
C TYR A 543 -4.02 10.39 -23.71
N GLU A 544 -3.05 10.90 -24.47
CA GLU A 544 -1.73 10.27 -24.64
C GLU A 544 -1.91 8.80 -25.10
N ASN A 545 -1.72 7.85 -24.23
CA ASN A 545 -1.96 6.43 -24.48
C ASN A 545 -3.04 5.85 -23.54
N ALA A 546 -3.69 6.68 -22.74
CA ALA A 546 -4.71 6.25 -21.81
C ALA A 546 -6.09 6.30 -22.46
N LYS A 547 -6.74 5.14 -22.62
CA LYS A 547 -8.12 5.02 -23.07
C LYS A 547 -9.03 5.03 -21.85
N TYR A 548 -10.06 5.87 -21.86
CA TYR A 548 -11.02 6.00 -20.77
C TYR A 548 -12.43 6.29 -21.30
N VAL A 549 -13.38 6.37 -20.41
CA VAL A 549 -14.76 6.73 -20.72
C VAL A 549 -15.08 8.04 -20.02
N SER A 550 -15.46 9.06 -20.79
CA SER A 550 -16.01 10.31 -20.26
C SER A 550 -17.52 10.22 -20.11
N LEU A 551 -18.07 11.07 -19.24
CA LEU A 551 -19.52 11.19 -18.98
C LEU A 551 -19.97 12.62 -19.23
N THR A 552 -20.81 12.82 -20.23
CA THR A 552 -21.32 14.14 -20.58
C THR A 552 -22.78 14.30 -20.18
N THR A 553 -23.14 15.46 -19.63
CA THR A 553 -24.52 15.81 -19.30
C THR A 553 -24.78 17.29 -19.52
N THR A 554 -26.06 17.69 -19.46
CA THR A 554 -26.46 19.10 -19.44
C THR A 554 -27.14 19.41 -18.11
N ALA A 555 -26.66 20.44 -17.42
CA ALA A 555 -27.29 20.96 -16.22
C ALA A 555 -27.24 22.51 -16.22
N ASP A 556 -28.30 23.16 -15.78
CA ASP A 556 -28.44 24.64 -15.76
C ASP A 556 -28.08 25.30 -17.10
N GLY A 557 -28.44 24.64 -18.24
CA GLY A 557 -28.19 25.13 -19.60
C GLY A 557 -26.70 25.03 -20.03
N ARG A 558 -25.87 24.33 -19.29
CA ARG A 558 -24.43 24.11 -19.55
C ARG A 558 -24.11 22.66 -19.86
N THR A 559 -23.18 22.44 -20.73
CA THR A 559 -22.59 21.12 -20.92
C THR A 559 -21.53 20.89 -19.86
N LEU A 560 -21.61 19.75 -19.20
CA LEU A 560 -20.69 19.28 -18.17
C LEU A 560 -20.06 17.97 -18.65
N ASN A 561 -18.73 17.93 -18.75
CA ASN A 561 -17.97 16.74 -19.11
C ASN A 561 -17.19 16.24 -17.88
N PHE A 562 -17.54 15.06 -17.40
CA PHE A 562 -16.87 14.39 -16.28
C PHE A 562 -15.88 13.37 -16.81
N VAL A 563 -14.71 13.37 -16.26
CA VAL A 563 -13.67 12.40 -16.57
C VAL A 563 -13.42 11.49 -15.36
N PRO A 564 -12.94 10.25 -15.57
CA PRO A 564 -12.50 9.43 -14.44
C PRO A 564 -11.46 10.19 -13.63
N TYR A 565 -11.51 10.04 -12.33
CA TYR A 565 -10.63 10.67 -11.37
C TYR A 565 -9.15 10.65 -11.77
N PHE A 566 -8.69 9.56 -12.34
CA PHE A 566 -7.30 9.35 -12.78
C PHE A 566 -6.86 10.16 -14.01
N ILE A 567 -7.78 10.72 -14.79
CA ILE A 567 -7.44 11.57 -15.95
C ILE A 567 -7.32 13.05 -15.54
N THR A 568 -7.95 13.41 -14.43
CA THR A 568 -8.01 14.79 -13.94
C THR A 568 -6.61 15.37 -13.75
N GLY A 569 -6.35 16.61 -14.21
CA GLY A 569 -5.06 17.28 -14.10
C GLY A 569 -3.96 16.83 -15.07
N ASN A 570 -4.14 15.72 -15.81
CA ASN A 570 -3.13 15.27 -16.77
C ASN A 570 -3.09 16.14 -18.04
N GLU A 571 -4.27 16.44 -18.61
CA GLU A 571 -4.40 17.28 -19.79
C GLU A 571 -4.24 18.77 -19.44
N HIS A 572 -4.75 19.18 -18.27
CA HIS A 572 -4.73 20.55 -17.77
C HIS A 572 -4.14 20.63 -16.36
N PRO A 573 -2.81 20.53 -16.19
CA PRO A 573 -2.15 20.55 -14.88
C PRO A 573 -2.46 21.79 -14.06
N GLY A 574 -2.88 21.62 -12.81
CA GLY A 574 -3.20 22.73 -11.89
C GLY A 574 -4.59 23.32 -12.08
N GLU A 575 -5.42 22.72 -12.91
CA GLU A 575 -6.80 23.12 -13.10
C GLU A 575 -7.67 22.70 -11.90
N ASP A 576 -8.62 23.57 -11.56
CA ASP A 576 -9.62 23.30 -10.50
C ASP A 576 -10.66 22.26 -10.94
N PHE A 577 -11.10 21.42 -10.00
CA PHE A 577 -12.07 20.36 -10.25
C PHE A 577 -12.90 20.01 -9.01
N ARG A 578 -13.93 19.15 -9.13
CA ARG A 578 -14.77 18.68 -8.03
C ARG A 578 -15.22 17.24 -8.25
N LEU A 579 -15.03 16.40 -7.23
CA LEU A 579 -15.67 15.08 -7.12
C LEU A 579 -17.11 15.16 -6.60
N TRP A 580 -17.34 16.09 -5.71
CA TRP A 580 -18.63 16.32 -5.09
C TRP A 580 -19.26 17.60 -5.63
N ILE A 581 -20.38 17.47 -6.33
CA ILE A 581 -21.12 18.56 -7.00
C ILE A 581 -22.38 18.85 -6.20
N LYS A 582 -22.77 20.12 -6.06
CA LYS A 582 -23.98 20.50 -5.32
C LYS A 582 -25.24 19.77 -5.81
N ASP A 583 -26.07 19.31 -4.87
CA ASP A 583 -27.36 18.69 -5.16
C ASP A 583 -28.38 19.75 -5.55
N GLY A 584 -28.76 19.76 -6.82
CA GLY A 584 -29.81 20.62 -7.39
C GLY A 584 -31.21 19.99 -7.41
N SER A 585 -31.40 18.87 -6.71
CA SER A 585 -32.69 18.15 -6.69
C SER A 585 -33.74 18.81 -5.81
N LYS A 586 -33.40 19.87 -5.08
CA LYS A 586 -34.31 20.61 -4.16
C LYS A 586 -34.75 21.91 -4.77
#